data_58de764efe1475196c5a27aea97b7edd
#
_entry.id   58de764efe1475196c5a27aea97b7edd
#
_cell.length_a   1.000
_cell.length_b   1.000
_cell.length_c   1.000
_cell.angle_alpha   90.00
_cell.angle_beta   90.00
_cell.angle_gamma   90.00
#
_symmetry.space_group_name_H-M   'P 1'
#
loop_
_entity.id
_entity.type
_entity.pdbx_description
1 polymer ?
#
loop_
_entity_poly.entity_id
_entity_poly.type
_entity_poly.pdbx_seq_one_letter_code
_entity_poly.pdbx_strand_id
1 'polypeptide(L)'
;MRKFICLIAVAAILCPMCLSAQGVDSLIMRLKSVERYNAGADFRLLMSLQDDVAYEVDLCSATTPADSLSPCSYLIRWRSDGAQSGGFSAYFDGALYTFRGERLVERHFVADSTSFLPHDGAPAVQRSVQFANLLPQFIAEDMTEIVSSPDYTWHFCADTLVAERRCMAFSARMEVGGATSRELLYAFDRESAMPHYITIDNNPGALAEQTIEVTYHEPDAPTACAQLNEKALAELYPDVFERYRESTFAIENLPGQPLPRFSLPTLTGERYTYDGTAQGFRQPTLVVLFEPESVFACATIDGVRRAVAQLPYNADVLWAAVSNDRDCIDALLPADRLGETTLVSAKGLARDCGTALFPVVIAVESNGIVADVLVGYRDTLVADTVAMCFVLK
;
A
#
# COMPACT_ATOMS: atom_id res chain seq x y z
N MET A 1 25.86 -60.20 -0.59
CA MET A 1 26.05 -59.18 -1.64
C MET A 1 24.77 -58.51 -2.15
N ARG A 2 23.60 -59.19 -2.20
CA ARG A 2 22.32 -58.56 -2.70
C ARG A 2 21.70 -57.48 -1.80
N LYS A 3 21.94 -57.52 -0.50
CA LYS A 3 21.38 -56.52 0.47
C LYS A 3 22.13 -55.18 0.47
N PHE A 4 23.39 -55.16 0.07
CA PHE A 4 24.19 -53.92 -0.01
C PHE A 4 23.87 -53.07 -1.23
N ILE A 5 23.48 -53.70 -2.36
CA ILE A 5 23.13 -53.01 -3.61
C ILE A 5 21.80 -52.26 -3.46
N CYS A 6 20.81 -52.80 -2.70
CA CYS A 6 19.55 -52.11 -2.43
C CYS A 6 19.74 -50.88 -1.54
N LEU A 7 20.66 -50.88 -0.56
CA LEU A 7 20.90 -49.73 0.30
C LEU A 7 21.57 -48.56 -0.45
N ILE A 8 22.46 -48.87 -1.40
CA ILE A 8 23.12 -47.84 -2.22
C ILE A 8 22.12 -47.24 -3.23
N ALA A 9 21.20 -48.02 -3.77
CA ALA A 9 20.15 -47.53 -4.69
C ALA A 9 19.13 -46.61 -3.97
N VAL A 10 18.78 -46.93 -2.73
CA VAL A 10 17.86 -46.05 -1.93
C VAL A 10 18.56 -44.77 -1.52
N ALA A 11 19.84 -44.80 -1.14
CA ALA A 11 20.61 -43.61 -0.84
C ALA A 11 20.83 -42.70 -2.08
N ALA A 12 20.97 -43.29 -3.28
CA ALA A 12 21.12 -42.54 -4.53
C ALA A 12 19.80 -41.87 -5.00
N ILE A 13 18.63 -42.43 -4.61
CA ILE A 13 17.34 -41.85 -4.96
C ILE A 13 16.97 -40.70 -3.98
N LEU A 14 17.42 -40.74 -2.74
CA LEU A 14 17.21 -39.67 -1.77
C LEU A 14 18.16 -38.46 -1.91
N CYS A 15 19.30 -38.65 -2.54
CA CYS A 15 20.34 -37.63 -2.69
C CYS A 15 19.94 -36.41 -3.56
N PRO A 16 19.24 -36.55 -4.71
CA PRO A 16 18.92 -35.38 -5.52
C PRO A 16 17.87 -34.45 -4.87
N MET A 17 16.92 -35.00 -4.11
CA MET A 17 15.94 -34.16 -3.39
C MET A 17 16.57 -33.39 -2.22
N CYS A 18 17.44 -34.00 -1.44
CA CYS A 18 18.17 -33.32 -0.36
C CYS A 18 19.10 -32.22 -0.88
N LEU A 19 19.80 -32.46 -1.98
CA LEU A 19 20.68 -31.46 -2.62
C LEU A 19 19.87 -30.27 -3.20
N SER A 20 18.70 -30.52 -3.72
CA SER A 20 17.79 -29.49 -4.22
C SER A 20 17.25 -28.61 -3.09
N ALA A 21 16.80 -29.20 -1.98
CA ALA A 21 16.31 -28.46 -0.83
C ALA A 21 17.42 -27.60 -0.17
N GLN A 22 18.61 -28.15 0.04
CA GLN A 22 19.74 -27.37 0.56
C GLN A 22 20.14 -26.22 -0.36
N GLY A 23 20.02 -26.38 -1.68
CA GLY A 23 20.29 -25.34 -2.66
C GLY A 23 19.29 -24.17 -2.56
N VAL A 24 18.00 -24.46 -2.41
CA VAL A 24 16.96 -23.45 -2.24
C VAL A 24 17.12 -22.71 -0.93
N ASP A 25 17.31 -23.42 0.18
CA ASP A 25 17.50 -22.80 1.50
C ASP A 25 18.73 -21.87 1.50
N SER A 26 19.83 -22.30 0.87
CA SER A 26 21.03 -21.47 0.73
C SER A 26 20.75 -20.20 -0.08
N LEU A 27 19.99 -20.31 -1.16
CA LEU A 27 19.61 -19.16 -1.99
C LEU A 27 18.70 -18.19 -1.22
N ILE A 28 17.67 -18.68 -0.55
CA ILE A 28 16.77 -17.90 0.30
C ILE A 28 17.57 -17.13 1.37
N MET A 29 18.50 -17.81 2.04
CA MET A 29 19.34 -17.17 3.06
C MET A 29 20.22 -16.07 2.45
N ARG A 30 20.79 -16.28 1.27
CA ARG A 30 21.59 -15.25 0.58
C ARG A 30 20.74 -14.03 0.22
N LEU A 31 19.54 -14.21 -0.32
CA LEU A 31 18.63 -13.13 -0.66
C LEU A 31 18.18 -12.33 0.58
N LYS A 32 17.87 -13.02 1.68
CA LYS A 32 17.53 -12.38 2.98
C LYS A 32 18.72 -11.61 3.58
N SER A 33 19.95 -12.04 3.33
CA SER A 33 21.15 -11.39 3.86
C SER A 33 21.69 -10.24 3.00
N VAL A 34 20.99 -9.85 1.95
CA VAL A 34 21.40 -8.72 1.10
C VAL A 34 21.31 -7.43 1.89
N GLU A 35 22.45 -6.86 2.25
CA GLU A 35 22.55 -5.63 3.03
C GLU A 35 22.16 -4.39 2.20
N ARG A 36 22.51 -4.37 0.92
CA ARG A 36 22.18 -3.29 -0.03
C ARG A 36 21.96 -3.85 -1.41
N TYR A 37 20.94 -3.38 -2.06
CA TYR A 37 20.60 -3.74 -3.43
C TYR A 37 20.24 -2.51 -4.24
N ASN A 38 20.72 -2.48 -5.49
CA ASN A 38 20.36 -1.44 -6.45
C ASN A 38 20.35 -2.05 -7.85
N ALA A 39 19.23 -1.94 -8.54
CA ALA A 39 19.04 -2.46 -9.89
C ALA A 39 18.00 -1.66 -10.65
N GLY A 40 18.07 -1.68 -11.97
CA GLY A 40 16.97 -1.36 -12.85
C GLY A 40 16.20 -2.64 -13.20
N ALA A 41 14.93 -2.50 -13.58
CA ALA A 41 14.12 -3.58 -14.08
C ALA A 41 13.12 -3.11 -15.13
N ASP A 42 13.04 -3.83 -16.23
CA ASP A 42 11.96 -3.70 -17.21
C ASP A 42 10.83 -4.64 -16.80
N PHE A 43 9.72 -4.09 -16.39
CA PHE A 43 8.52 -4.82 -16.01
C PHE A 43 7.48 -4.77 -17.14
N ARG A 44 6.94 -5.91 -17.52
CA ARG A 44 5.86 -6.03 -18.50
C ARG A 44 4.72 -6.85 -17.91
N LEU A 45 3.50 -6.38 -18.12
CA LEU A 45 2.28 -7.12 -17.84
C LEU A 45 1.54 -7.33 -19.17
N LEU A 46 1.53 -8.57 -19.63
CA LEU A 46 0.85 -9.00 -20.83
C LEU A 46 -0.54 -9.53 -20.45
N MET A 47 -1.56 -9.09 -21.15
CA MET A 47 -2.96 -9.43 -20.85
C MET A 47 -3.71 -9.85 -22.11
N SER A 48 -4.38 -11.00 -22.08
CA SER A 48 -5.07 -11.56 -23.27
C SER A 48 -6.20 -10.67 -23.82
N LEU A 49 -6.80 -9.81 -23.00
CA LEU A 49 -7.98 -9.00 -23.38
C LEU A 49 -7.78 -7.48 -23.26
N GLN A 50 -6.60 -7.02 -22.87
CA GLN A 50 -6.29 -5.62 -22.66
C GLN A 50 -4.93 -5.29 -23.28
N ASP A 51 -4.63 -4.00 -23.41
CA ASP A 51 -3.32 -3.57 -23.87
C ASP A 51 -2.25 -3.93 -22.85
N ASP A 52 -1.08 -4.31 -23.34
CA ASP A 52 0.09 -4.60 -22.52
C ASP A 52 0.54 -3.34 -21.78
N VAL A 53 1.01 -3.53 -20.55
CA VAL A 53 1.51 -2.43 -19.73
C VAL A 53 2.98 -2.66 -19.45
N ALA A 54 3.79 -1.63 -19.68
CA ALA A 54 5.24 -1.67 -19.40
C ALA A 54 5.65 -0.56 -18.43
N TYR A 55 6.61 -0.88 -17.57
CA TYR A 55 7.22 0.04 -16.63
C TYR A 55 8.73 -0.14 -16.61
N GLU A 56 9.44 0.97 -16.57
CA GLU A 56 10.83 1.02 -16.12
C GLU A 56 10.83 1.21 -14.61
N VAL A 57 11.51 0.34 -13.87
CA VAL A 57 11.50 0.32 -12.40
C VAL A 57 12.92 0.43 -11.87
N ASP A 58 13.17 1.43 -11.05
CA ASP A 58 14.41 1.53 -10.27
C ASP A 58 14.18 0.93 -8.88
N LEU A 59 14.98 -0.02 -8.51
CA LEU A 59 14.90 -0.77 -7.27
C LEU A 59 16.08 -0.44 -6.37
N CYS A 60 15.77 -0.07 -5.13
CA CYS A 60 16.77 0.20 -4.12
C CYS A 60 16.31 -0.38 -2.79
N SER A 61 17.14 -1.20 -2.13
CA SER A 61 16.87 -1.67 -0.77
C SER A 61 18.09 -1.63 0.12
N ALA A 62 17.83 -1.52 1.43
CA ALA A 62 18.82 -1.62 2.48
C ALA A 62 18.26 -2.42 3.66
N THR A 63 19.09 -3.23 4.32
CA THR A 63 18.66 -3.98 5.49
C THR A 63 18.31 -3.03 6.64
N THR A 64 17.17 -3.27 7.26
CA THR A 64 16.72 -2.55 8.46
C THR A 64 16.88 -3.45 9.68
N PRO A 65 17.81 -3.15 10.59
CA PRO A 65 18.18 -4.10 11.66
C PRO A 65 17.11 -4.38 12.70
N ALA A 66 16.04 -3.59 12.79
CA ALA A 66 15.09 -3.66 13.91
C ALA A 66 13.62 -3.62 13.49
N ASP A 67 13.31 -3.74 12.20
CA ASP A 67 11.95 -3.61 11.71
C ASP A 67 11.35 -4.98 11.40
N SER A 68 10.30 -5.35 12.14
CA SER A 68 9.54 -6.59 11.91
C SER A 68 8.41 -6.44 10.89
N LEU A 69 8.17 -5.22 10.39
CA LEU A 69 7.03 -4.91 9.51
C LEU A 69 7.39 -5.09 8.03
N SER A 70 8.66 -4.91 7.67
CA SER A 70 9.17 -5.09 6.32
C SER A 70 10.49 -5.84 6.34
N PRO A 71 10.79 -6.71 5.35
CA PRO A 71 12.06 -7.42 5.28
C PRO A 71 13.26 -6.51 5.02
N CYS A 72 13.01 -5.29 4.52
CA CYS A 72 14.05 -4.27 4.29
C CYS A 72 13.44 -2.88 4.19
N SER A 73 14.27 -1.85 4.36
CA SER A 73 13.95 -0.50 3.90
C SER A 73 14.14 -0.44 2.38
N TYR A 74 13.32 0.36 1.69
CA TYR A 74 13.42 0.45 0.24
C TYR A 74 12.98 1.82 -0.31
N LEU A 75 13.45 2.11 -1.53
CA LEU A 75 12.90 3.11 -2.44
C LEU A 75 12.74 2.45 -3.81
N ILE A 76 11.51 2.40 -4.28
CA ILE A 76 11.13 1.86 -5.58
C ILE A 76 10.55 3.02 -6.38
N ARG A 77 11.09 3.27 -7.56
CA ARG A 77 10.58 4.28 -8.49
C ARG A 77 10.14 3.59 -9.76
N TRP A 78 9.11 4.10 -10.38
CA TRP A 78 8.66 3.55 -11.67
C TRP A 78 8.21 4.65 -12.61
N ARG A 79 8.35 4.37 -13.88
CA ARG A 79 7.84 5.17 -14.99
C ARG A 79 7.08 4.25 -15.94
N SER A 80 5.91 4.67 -16.39
CA SER A 80 5.18 3.95 -17.44
C SER A 80 5.72 4.34 -18.80
N ASP A 81 5.89 3.39 -19.69
CA ASP A 81 6.28 3.63 -21.07
C ASP A 81 5.23 4.51 -21.78
N GLY A 82 5.68 5.64 -22.33
CA GLY A 82 4.84 6.59 -23.06
C GLY A 82 3.95 7.51 -22.24
N ALA A 83 3.91 7.42 -20.91
CA ALA A 83 3.15 8.33 -20.04
C ALA A 83 4.08 9.24 -19.22
N GLN A 84 3.67 10.51 -19.03
CA GLN A 84 4.34 11.40 -18.06
C GLN A 84 4.10 11.00 -16.58
N SER A 85 3.39 9.89 -16.34
CA SER A 85 3.01 9.44 -15.02
C SER A 85 3.98 8.40 -14.48
N GLY A 86 4.80 8.81 -13.55
CA GLY A 86 5.61 7.95 -12.71
C GLY A 86 5.13 7.98 -11.26
N GLY A 87 5.78 7.19 -10.43
CA GLY A 87 5.52 7.16 -9.00
C GLY A 87 6.71 6.62 -8.22
N PHE A 88 6.58 6.64 -6.91
CA PHE A 88 7.50 5.95 -6.03
C PHE A 88 6.79 5.35 -4.81
N SER A 89 7.41 4.33 -4.23
CA SER A 89 7.14 3.85 -2.88
C SER A 89 8.44 3.78 -2.12
N ALA A 90 8.45 4.32 -0.91
CA ALA A 90 9.59 4.27 -0.01
C ALA A 90 9.15 3.80 1.38
N TYR A 91 9.93 2.92 1.99
CA TYR A 91 9.71 2.43 3.34
C TYR A 91 11.01 2.50 4.12
N PHE A 92 10.98 3.15 5.27
CA PHE A 92 12.08 3.24 6.24
C PHE A 92 11.54 3.65 7.61
N ASP A 93 12.15 3.17 8.68
CA ASP A 93 11.87 3.56 10.07
C ASP A 93 10.37 3.49 10.45
N GLY A 94 9.64 2.48 9.93
CA GLY A 94 8.22 2.31 10.18
C GLY A 94 7.31 3.26 9.36
N ALA A 95 7.86 4.09 8.48
CA ALA A 95 7.11 5.00 7.62
C ALA A 95 7.06 4.51 6.17
N LEU A 96 5.86 4.43 5.61
CA LEU A 96 5.62 4.14 4.19
C LEU A 96 5.15 5.41 3.47
N TYR A 97 5.90 5.81 2.47
CA TYR A 97 5.57 6.89 1.55
C TYR A 97 5.18 6.29 0.21
N THR A 98 4.03 6.68 -0.32
CA THR A 98 3.59 6.28 -1.67
C THR A 98 3.17 7.50 -2.44
N PHE A 99 3.83 7.76 -3.56
CA PHE A 99 3.46 8.81 -4.50
C PHE A 99 2.96 8.18 -5.79
N ARG A 100 1.74 8.54 -6.19
CA ARG A 100 1.12 8.08 -7.42
C ARG A 100 0.26 9.18 -8.02
N GLY A 101 0.50 9.47 -9.29
CA GLY A 101 -0.15 10.60 -9.97
C GLY A 101 0.30 11.93 -9.35
N GLU A 102 -0.60 12.62 -8.67
CA GLU A 102 -0.33 13.91 -8.03
C GLU A 102 -0.38 13.86 -6.49
N ARG A 103 -0.54 12.65 -5.92
CA ARG A 103 -0.80 12.48 -4.49
C ARG A 103 0.34 11.72 -3.82
N LEU A 104 0.87 12.31 -2.75
CA LEU A 104 1.71 11.65 -1.76
C LEU A 104 0.81 11.15 -0.60
N VAL A 105 1.02 9.92 -0.20
CA VAL A 105 0.41 9.32 0.99
C VAL A 105 1.51 8.85 1.91
N GLU A 106 1.46 9.24 3.16
CA GLU A 106 2.37 8.86 4.23
C GLU A 106 1.61 8.05 5.28
N ARG A 107 2.27 7.02 5.83
CA ARG A 107 1.73 6.17 6.89
C ARG A 107 2.83 5.78 7.85
N HIS A 108 2.62 6.04 9.13
CA HIS A 108 3.55 5.70 10.20
C HIS A 108 3.00 4.53 11.03
N PHE A 109 3.56 3.34 10.84
CA PHE A 109 3.06 2.13 11.50
C PHE A 109 3.33 2.08 13.00
N VAL A 110 4.42 2.68 13.46
CA VAL A 110 4.81 2.69 14.87
C VAL A 110 4.13 3.84 15.62
N ALA A 111 4.06 5.03 15.02
CA ALA A 111 3.49 6.22 15.66
C ALA A 111 1.96 6.19 15.66
N ASP A 112 1.35 5.74 14.57
CA ASP A 112 -0.10 5.81 14.38
C ASP A 112 -0.81 4.54 14.86
N SER A 113 -0.10 3.53 15.36
CA SER A 113 -0.65 2.20 15.74
C SER A 113 -1.55 1.59 14.65
N THR A 114 -1.49 2.09 13.43
CA THR A 114 -2.27 1.59 12.32
C THR A 114 -1.69 0.26 11.86
N SER A 115 -2.26 -0.82 12.35
CA SER A 115 -2.05 -2.12 11.75
C SER A 115 -2.58 -2.07 10.32
N PHE A 116 -1.69 -1.99 9.35
CA PHE A 116 -2.03 -2.34 7.98
C PHE A 116 -2.58 -3.76 8.01
N LEU A 117 -3.78 -3.90 7.41
CA LEU A 117 -4.56 -5.12 7.34
C LEU A 117 -3.79 -6.35 7.80
N PRO A 118 -4.06 -6.84 9.01
CA PRO A 118 -3.32 -7.97 9.53
C PRO A 118 -3.56 -9.15 8.60
N HIS A 119 -2.52 -9.67 8.00
CA HIS A 119 -2.55 -11.05 7.56
C HIS A 119 -2.39 -11.86 8.86
N ASP A 120 -3.44 -12.58 9.24
CA ASP A 120 -3.49 -13.38 10.48
C ASP A 120 -3.28 -12.61 11.79
N GLY A 121 -3.67 -11.33 11.85
CA GLY A 121 -3.62 -10.54 13.07
C GLY A 121 -2.25 -9.93 13.41
N ALA A 122 -1.22 -10.11 12.58
CA ALA A 122 0.08 -9.47 12.76
C ALA A 122 0.20 -8.19 11.92
N PRO A 123 0.74 -7.09 12.48
CA PRO A 123 1.06 -5.91 11.70
C PRO A 123 2.12 -6.27 10.64
N ALA A 124 1.86 -5.95 9.39
CA ALA A 124 2.79 -6.16 8.29
C ALA A 124 2.66 -5.05 7.25
N VAL A 125 3.78 -4.62 6.69
CA VAL A 125 3.75 -3.81 5.47
C VAL A 125 3.22 -4.69 4.35
N GLN A 126 2.16 -4.22 3.72
CA GLN A 126 1.41 -4.99 2.75
C GLN A 126 2.33 -5.45 1.61
N ARG A 127 2.34 -6.75 1.30
CA ARG A 127 3.04 -7.33 0.13
C ARG A 127 2.53 -6.75 -1.20
N SER A 128 1.42 -6.02 -1.19
CA SER A 128 0.82 -5.33 -2.34
C SER A 128 1.39 -3.95 -2.63
N VAL A 129 2.48 -3.54 -1.98
CA VAL A 129 3.21 -2.35 -2.43
C VAL A 129 3.75 -2.62 -3.83
N GLN A 130 3.38 -1.75 -4.77
CA GLN A 130 3.70 -1.92 -6.17
C GLN A 130 5.21 -2.12 -6.38
N PHE A 131 5.58 -3.21 -7.03
CA PHE A 131 6.94 -3.64 -7.33
C PHE A 131 7.83 -4.04 -6.13
N ALA A 132 7.34 -4.06 -4.89
CA ALA A 132 8.13 -4.52 -3.75
C ALA A 132 8.56 -5.99 -3.89
N ASN A 133 7.72 -6.82 -4.52
CA ASN A 133 7.99 -8.22 -4.84
C ASN A 133 9.15 -8.45 -5.83
N LEU A 134 9.73 -7.38 -6.39
CA LEU A 134 10.93 -7.44 -7.23
C LEU A 134 12.23 -7.32 -6.42
N LEU A 135 12.15 -6.96 -5.15
CA LEU A 135 13.32 -6.86 -4.28
C LEU A 135 13.77 -8.24 -3.78
N PRO A 136 15.09 -8.50 -3.68
CA PRO A 136 15.61 -9.80 -3.26
C PRO A 136 15.03 -10.34 -1.96
N GLN A 137 14.85 -9.48 -0.95
CA GLN A 137 14.32 -9.83 0.35
C GLN A 137 12.85 -10.28 0.28
N PHE A 138 12.03 -9.61 -0.54
CA PHE A 138 10.63 -9.98 -0.76
C PHE A 138 10.51 -11.26 -1.60
N ILE A 139 11.36 -11.44 -2.62
CA ILE A 139 11.44 -12.71 -3.37
C ILE A 139 11.78 -13.86 -2.43
N ALA A 140 12.70 -13.66 -1.48
CA ALA A 140 13.05 -14.67 -0.49
C ALA A 140 11.87 -15.05 0.43
N GLU A 141 11.02 -14.10 0.79
CA GLU A 141 9.78 -14.38 1.55
C GLU A 141 8.79 -15.18 0.72
N ASP A 142 8.53 -14.77 -0.53
CA ASP A 142 7.65 -15.50 -1.45
C ASP A 142 8.13 -16.94 -1.68
N MET A 143 9.44 -17.12 -1.94
CA MET A 143 10.04 -18.46 -2.07
C MET A 143 9.88 -19.28 -0.78
N THR A 144 10.04 -18.67 0.40
CA THR A 144 9.87 -19.35 1.69
C THR A 144 8.44 -19.85 1.86
N GLU A 145 7.46 -19.04 1.48
CA GLU A 145 6.06 -19.39 1.51
C GLU A 145 5.73 -20.53 0.53
N ILE A 146 6.20 -20.42 -0.72
CA ILE A 146 5.99 -21.44 -1.76
C ILE A 146 6.58 -22.78 -1.34
N VAL A 147 7.81 -22.80 -0.81
CA VAL A 147 8.49 -24.04 -0.41
C VAL A 147 7.77 -24.73 0.76
N SER A 148 7.13 -23.96 1.66
CA SER A 148 6.40 -24.47 2.81
C SER A 148 4.94 -24.81 2.51
N SER A 149 4.37 -24.32 1.42
CA SER A 149 2.97 -24.55 1.06
C SER A 149 2.75 -25.88 0.35
N PRO A 150 1.75 -26.69 0.75
CA PRO A 150 1.39 -27.92 0.07
C PRO A 150 0.70 -27.69 -1.28
N ASP A 151 0.25 -26.45 -1.57
CA ASP A 151 -0.49 -26.11 -2.77
C ASP A 151 0.43 -25.92 -3.98
N TYR A 152 1.74 -25.81 -3.74
CA TYR A 152 2.75 -25.62 -4.78
C TYR A 152 3.57 -26.87 -5.01
N THR A 153 3.77 -27.18 -6.28
CA THR A 153 4.86 -28.06 -6.74
C THR A 153 6.01 -27.19 -7.22
N TRP A 154 7.19 -27.32 -6.64
CA TRP A 154 8.33 -26.50 -7.00
C TRP A 154 9.56 -27.33 -7.42
N HIS A 155 10.44 -26.69 -8.19
CA HIS A 155 11.70 -27.27 -8.66
C HIS A 155 12.81 -26.23 -8.62
N PHE A 156 14.02 -26.69 -8.28
CA PHE A 156 15.22 -25.86 -8.26
C PHE A 156 16.30 -26.45 -9.14
N CYS A 157 16.89 -25.62 -10.00
CA CYS A 157 18.02 -25.95 -10.85
C CYS A 157 19.19 -25.02 -10.54
N ALA A 158 20.33 -25.60 -10.12
CA ALA A 158 21.50 -24.83 -9.68
C ALA A 158 22.31 -24.22 -10.84
N ASP A 159 22.13 -24.69 -12.08
CA ASP A 159 22.84 -24.21 -13.25
C ASP A 159 21.99 -24.43 -14.50
N THR A 160 21.49 -23.35 -15.06
CA THR A 160 20.72 -23.34 -16.31
C THR A 160 20.99 -22.05 -17.09
N LEU A 161 20.52 -21.98 -18.33
CA LEU A 161 20.62 -20.78 -19.16
C LEU A 161 19.23 -20.10 -19.21
N VAL A 162 19.12 -18.88 -18.71
CA VAL A 162 17.90 -18.06 -18.78
C VAL A 162 18.27 -16.69 -19.33
N ALA A 163 17.55 -16.22 -20.35
CA ALA A 163 17.82 -14.93 -21.00
C ALA A 163 19.33 -14.74 -21.31
N GLU A 164 19.93 -15.74 -21.94
CA GLU A 164 21.34 -15.79 -22.37
C GLU A 164 22.39 -15.73 -21.24
N ARG A 165 21.98 -15.85 -19.97
CA ARG A 165 22.85 -15.84 -18.79
C ARG A 165 22.80 -17.16 -18.02
N ARG A 166 23.94 -17.57 -17.43
CA ARG A 166 23.97 -18.71 -16.50
C ARG A 166 23.34 -18.34 -15.18
N CYS A 167 22.28 -19.05 -14.81
CA CYS A 167 21.44 -18.77 -13.66
C CYS A 167 21.22 -19.99 -12.76
N MET A 168 20.95 -19.73 -11.51
CA MET A 168 20.15 -20.62 -10.66
C MET A 168 18.68 -20.30 -10.95
N ALA A 169 17.84 -21.31 -11.09
CA ALA A 169 16.42 -21.14 -11.39
C ALA A 169 15.54 -21.85 -10.35
N PHE A 170 14.56 -21.14 -9.85
CA PHE A 170 13.48 -21.66 -9.01
C PHE A 170 12.17 -21.52 -9.76
N SER A 171 11.46 -22.63 -9.99
CA SER A 171 10.15 -22.63 -10.61
C SER A 171 9.13 -23.27 -9.70
N ALA A 172 7.89 -22.76 -9.76
CA ALA A 172 6.79 -23.32 -8.99
C ALA A 172 5.48 -23.24 -9.77
N ARG A 173 4.59 -24.18 -9.47
CA ARG A 173 3.28 -24.31 -10.07
C ARG A 173 2.23 -24.59 -9.02
N MET A 174 1.13 -23.85 -9.07
CA MET A 174 -0.05 -24.05 -8.24
C MET A 174 -1.21 -24.54 -9.09
N GLU A 175 -1.89 -25.60 -8.63
CA GLU A 175 -3.06 -26.15 -9.29
C GLU A 175 -4.29 -26.01 -8.39
N VAL A 176 -5.40 -25.56 -8.97
CA VAL A 176 -6.68 -25.45 -8.30
C VAL A 176 -7.76 -26.15 -9.14
N GLY A 177 -8.40 -27.14 -8.57
CA GLY A 177 -9.45 -27.88 -9.28
C GLY A 177 -8.96 -28.65 -10.53
N GLY A 178 -7.68 -29.02 -10.59
CA GLY A 178 -7.07 -29.72 -11.72
C GLY A 178 -6.65 -28.80 -12.89
N ALA A 179 -6.76 -27.50 -12.72
CA ALA A 179 -6.25 -26.51 -13.67
C ALA A 179 -5.08 -25.74 -13.03
N THR A 180 -4.10 -25.37 -13.83
CA THR A 180 -3.01 -24.53 -13.39
C THR A 180 -3.55 -23.11 -13.15
N SER A 181 -3.42 -22.61 -11.91
CA SER A 181 -3.83 -21.26 -11.57
C SER A 181 -2.66 -20.28 -11.55
N ARG A 182 -1.44 -20.77 -11.30
CA ARG A 182 -0.22 -19.94 -11.31
C ARG A 182 1.00 -20.78 -11.66
N GLU A 183 1.84 -20.26 -12.55
CA GLU A 183 3.19 -20.73 -12.80
C GLU A 183 4.18 -19.58 -12.60
N LEU A 184 5.34 -19.86 -12.04
CA LEU A 184 6.38 -18.85 -11.88
C LEU A 184 7.78 -19.43 -12.10
N LEU A 185 8.67 -18.56 -12.55
CA LEU A 185 10.10 -18.80 -12.67
C LEU A 185 10.85 -17.58 -12.11
N TYR A 186 11.69 -17.81 -11.13
CA TYR A 186 12.68 -16.87 -10.63
C TYR A 186 14.07 -17.35 -11.07
N ALA A 187 14.75 -16.54 -11.85
CA ALA A 187 16.13 -16.81 -12.28
C ALA A 187 17.09 -15.81 -11.61
N PHE A 188 18.14 -16.34 -11.03
CA PHE A 188 19.15 -15.60 -10.28
C PHE A 188 20.51 -15.79 -10.94
N ASP A 189 21.24 -14.71 -11.12
CA ASP A 189 22.62 -14.80 -11.60
C ASP A 189 23.44 -15.78 -10.73
N ARG A 190 24.17 -16.66 -11.36
CA ARG A 190 24.84 -17.76 -10.67
C ARG A 190 25.95 -17.31 -9.71
N GLU A 191 26.62 -16.20 -10.00
CA GLU A 191 27.75 -15.72 -9.22
C GLU A 191 27.27 -14.84 -8.06
N SER A 192 26.46 -13.83 -8.37
CA SER A 192 25.95 -12.88 -7.39
C SER A 192 24.76 -13.42 -6.58
N ALA A 193 24.00 -14.37 -7.11
CA ALA A 193 22.69 -14.82 -6.63
C ALA A 193 21.62 -13.73 -6.63
N MET A 194 21.83 -12.61 -7.35
CA MET A 194 20.84 -11.55 -7.47
C MET A 194 19.82 -11.88 -8.55
N PRO A 195 18.58 -11.37 -8.45
CA PRO A 195 17.55 -11.55 -9.47
C PRO A 195 18.05 -11.10 -10.84
N HIS A 196 17.78 -11.90 -11.86
CA HIS A 196 18.11 -11.62 -13.24
C HIS A 196 16.88 -11.60 -14.16
N TYR A 197 15.96 -12.55 -13.96
CA TYR A 197 14.74 -12.64 -14.74
C TYR A 197 13.61 -13.26 -13.92
N ILE A 198 12.41 -12.77 -14.10
CA ILE A 198 11.19 -13.29 -13.48
C ILE A 198 10.13 -13.45 -14.57
N THR A 199 9.39 -14.57 -14.54
CA THR A 199 8.11 -14.69 -15.23
C THR A 199 7.08 -15.29 -14.28
N ILE A 200 5.86 -14.76 -14.31
CA ILE A 200 4.73 -15.23 -13.52
C ILE A 200 3.51 -15.26 -14.44
N ASP A 201 2.98 -16.45 -14.65
CA ASP A 201 1.76 -16.67 -15.41
C ASP A 201 0.61 -16.95 -14.45
N ASN A 202 -0.38 -16.07 -14.43
CA ASN A 202 -1.62 -16.26 -13.69
C ASN A 202 -2.70 -16.73 -14.64
N ASN A 203 -3.38 -17.84 -14.28
CA ASN A 203 -4.42 -18.51 -15.07
C ASN A 203 -3.98 -18.85 -16.51
N PRO A 204 -2.84 -19.55 -16.70
CA PRO A 204 -2.31 -19.86 -18.02
C PRO A 204 -3.33 -20.61 -18.88
N GLY A 205 -3.52 -20.17 -20.12
CA GLY A 205 -4.48 -20.73 -21.08
C GLY A 205 -5.93 -20.32 -20.87
N ALA A 206 -6.24 -19.47 -19.89
CA ALA A 206 -7.58 -18.91 -19.68
C ALA A 206 -7.76 -17.55 -20.37
N LEU A 207 -9.02 -17.11 -20.55
CA LEU A 207 -9.30 -15.76 -21.06
C LEU A 207 -8.78 -14.64 -20.15
N ALA A 208 -8.64 -14.93 -18.86
CA ALA A 208 -8.11 -14.00 -17.85
C ALA A 208 -6.60 -14.25 -17.61
N GLU A 209 -5.90 -14.84 -18.56
CA GLU A 209 -4.45 -15.03 -18.46
C GLU A 209 -3.71 -13.69 -18.37
N GLN A 210 -2.77 -13.64 -17.45
CA GLN A 210 -1.87 -12.52 -17.25
C GLN A 210 -0.45 -13.04 -17.07
N THR A 211 0.45 -12.57 -17.93
CA THR A 211 1.87 -12.89 -17.82
C THR A 211 2.64 -11.66 -17.35
N ILE A 212 3.37 -11.79 -16.27
CA ILE A 212 4.32 -10.80 -15.80
C ILE A 212 5.70 -11.25 -16.23
N GLU A 213 6.42 -10.37 -16.92
CA GLU A 213 7.84 -10.56 -17.27
C GLU A 213 8.66 -9.42 -16.68
N VAL A 214 9.79 -9.78 -16.05
CA VAL A 214 10.72 -8.80 -15.48
C VAL A 214 12.15 -9.17 -15.88
N THR A 215 12.84 -8.23 -16.50
CA THR A 215 14.25 -8.34 -16.82
C THR A 215 15.05 -7.35 -16.00
N TYR A 216 16.01 -7.81 -15.22
CA TYR A 216 16.86 -6.96 -14.40
C TYR A 216 18.10 -6.52 -15.16
N HIS A 217 18.51 -5.29 -14.92
CA HIS A 217 19.70 -4.69 -15.51
C HIS A 217 20.43 -3.78 -14.51
N GLU A 218 21.60 -3.30 -14.87
CA GLU A 218 22.31 -2.27 -14.09
C GLU A 218 21.46 -1.00 -14.04
N PRO A 219 21.39 -0.30 -12.89
CA PRO A 219 20.60 0.91 -12.77
C PRO A 219 21.19 2.05 -13.63
N ASP A 220 20.35 2.80 -14.31
CA ASP A 220 20.77 3.94 -15.15
C ASP A 220 21.50 5.03 -14.34
N ALA A 221 21.11 5.20 -13.10
CA ALA A 221 21.80 6.07 -12.15
C ALA A 221 21.88 5.39 -10.80
N PRO A 222 23.07 5.32 -10.16
CA PRO A 222 23.17 4.78 -8.81
C PRO A 222 22.32 5.63 -7.88
N THR A 223 21.17 5.11 -7.51
CA THR A 223 20.33 5.74 -6.50
C THR A 223 21.06 5.64 -5.18
N ALA A 224 21.21 6.77 -4.49
CA ALA A 224 21.86 6.78 -3.19
C ALA A 224 21.00 6.07 -2.14
N CYS A 225 20.97 4.72 -2.19
CA CYS A 225 20.37 3.89 -1.13
C CYS A 225 21.12 4.00 0.20
N ALA A 226 22.18 4.80 0.25
CA ALA A 226 23.06 4.87 1.42
C ALA A 226 22.38 5.47 2.66
N GLN A 227 21.33 6.28 2.46
CA GLN A 227 20.57 6.90 3.55
C GLN A 227 19.11 7.04 3.11
N LEU A 228 18.31 6.01 3.36
CA LEU A 228 16.86 6.09 3.22
C LEU A 228 16.30 6.77 4.48
N ASN A 229 15.90 8.03 4.34
CA ASN A 229 15.19 8.80 5.34
C ASN A 229 14.34 9.88 4.67
N GLU A 230 13.42 10.48 5.42
CA GLU A 230 12.49 11.49 4.91
C GLU A 230 13.22 12.67 4.26
N LYS A 231 14.33 13.14 4.86
CA LYS A 231 15.11 14.27 4.33
C LYS A 231 15.66 13.95 2.94
N ALA A 232 16.29 12.79 2.77
CA ALA A 232 16.82 12.36 1.48
C ALA A 232 15.70 12.19 0.44
N LEU A 233 14.54 11.64 0.85
CA LEU A 233 13.38 11.50 -0.03
C LEU A 233 12.81 12.88 -0.43
N ALA A 234 12.72 13.82 0.49
CA ALA A 234 12.29 15.20 0.21
C ALA A 234 13.27 15.97 -0.70
N GLU A 235 14.58 15.71 -0.59
CA GLU A 235 15.59 16.26 -1.49
C GLU A 235 15.49 15.68 -2.91
N LEU A 236 15.08 14.42 -3.06
CA LEU A 236 14.82 13.79 -4.37
C LEU A 236 13.53 14.28 -5.03
N TYR A 237 12.53 14.64 -4.23
CA TYR A 237 11.18 15.02 -4.71
C TYR A 237 10.70 16.32 -4.05
N PRO A 238 11.45 17.45 -4.19
CA PRO A 238 11.15 18.68 -3.46
C PRO A 238 9.73 19.19 -3.75
N ASP A 239 9.32 19.21 -5.01
CA ASP A 239 7.99 19.71 -5.42
C ASP A 239 6.83 18.87 -4.87
N VAL A 240 7.05 17.56 -4.69
CA VAL A 240 6.05 16.64 -4.12
C VAL A 240 5.87 16.91 -2.64
N PHE A 241 6.99 17.02 -1.91
CA PHE A 241 6.96 17.25 -0.46
C PHE A 241 6.55 18.68 -0.12
N GLU A 242 6.89 19.67 -0.92
CA GLU A 242 6.43 21.05 -0.74
C GLU A 242 4.91 21.12 -0.85
N ARG A 243 4.31 20.57 -1.91
CA ARG A 243 2.85 20.51 -2.07
C ARG A 243 2.17 19.73 -0.96
N TYR A 244 2.76 18.63 -0.51
CA TYR A 244 2.26 17.84 0.62
C TYR A 244 2.27 18.64 1.92
N ARG A 245 3.38 19.31 2.23
CA ARG A 245 3.52 20.16 3.43
C ARG A 245 2.61 21.36 3.37
N GLU A 246 2.47 21.99 2.21
CA GLU A 246 1.53 23.11 2.03
C GLU A 246 0.07 22.69 2.26
N SER A 247 -0.35 21.53 1.74
CA SER A 247 -1.72 21.04 1.95
C SER A 247 -1.99 20.69 3.41
N THR A 248 -1.05 20.02 4.08
CA THR A 248 -1.14 19.70 5.50
C THR A 248 -1.11 20.97 6.35
N PHE A 249 -0.23 21.92 6.02
CA PHE A 249 -0.13 23.19 6.72
C PHE A 249 -1.37 24.07 6.54
N ALA A 250 -2.02 24.02 5.38
CA ALA A 250 -3.24 24.79 5.12
C ALA A 250 -4.39 24.33 6.01
N ILE A 251 -4.63 23.02 6.15
CA ILE A 251 -5.71 22.50 7.03
C ILE A 251 -5.41 22.75 8.52
N GLU A 252 -4.16 22.71 8.93
CA GLU A 252 -3.73 23.03 10.31
C GLU A 252 -3.96 24.49 10.68
N ASN A 253 -4.05 25.40 9.71
CA ASN A 253 -4.40 26.80 9.91
C ASN A 253 -5.90 27.08 9.90
N LEU A 254 -6.73 26.08 9.64
CA LEU A 254 -8.18 26.22 9.60
C LEU A 254 -8.82 26.47 10.98
N PRO A 255 -8.30 25.94 12.11
CA PRO A 255 -8.81 26.31 13.44
C PRO A 255 -8.79 27.81 13.68
N GLY A 256 -9.91 28.34 14.21
CA GLY A 256 -10.14 29.76 14.40
C GLY A 256 -10.63 30.52 13.16
N GLN A 257 -10.70 29.87 12.00
CA GLN A 257 -11.23 30.43 10.76
C GLN A 257 -12.67 29.96 10.49
N PRO A 258 -13.44 30.71 9.71
CA PRO A 258 -14.73 30.22 9.23
C PRO A 258 -14.56 29.00 8.32
N LEU A 259 -15.45 28.00 8.48
CA LEU A 259 -15.49 26.88 7.54
C LEU A 259 -15.78 27.41 6.12
N PRO A 260 -15.08 26.94 5.08
CA PRO A 260 -15.35 27.31 3.69
C PRO A 260 -16.82 27.07 3.29
N ARG A 261 -17.37 27.96 2.48
CA ARG A 261 -18.72 27.81 1.93
C ARG A 261 -18.79 26.63 0.99
N PHE A 262 -19.88 25.89 1.01
CA PHE A 262 -20.09 24.79 0.08
C PHE A 262 -21.57 24.57 -0.24
N SER A 263 -21.81 23.94 -1.40
CA SER A 263 -23.12 23.44 -1.78
C SER A 263 -22.94 22.08 -2.44
N LEU A 264 -23.26 21.03 -1.71
CA LEU A 264 -23.01 19.65 -2.09
C LEU A 264 -24.31 18.85 -2.22
N PRO A 265 -24.42 17.88 -3.14
CA PRO A 265 -25.55 16.98 -3.19
C PRO A 265 -25.52 16.01 -2.02
N THR A 266 -26.69 15.67 -1.50
CA THR A 266 -26.89 14.56 -0.57
C THR A 266 -27.00 13.23 -1.32
N LEU A 267 -27.00 12.11 -0.62
CA LEU A 267 -27.31 10.80 -1.22
C LEU A 267 -28.69 10.77 -1.87
N THR A 268 -29.67 11.45 -1.29
CA THR A 268 -31.05 11.54 -1.84
C THR A 268 -31.16 12.44 -3.07
N GLY A 269 -30.09 13.20 -3.40
CA GLY A 269 -30.03 14.10 -4.55
C GLY A 269 -30.46 15.55 -4.22
N GLU A 270 -30.89 15.82 -3.02
CA GLU A 270 -31.11 17.18 -2.54
C GLU A 270 -29.79 17.93 -2.37
N ARG A 271 -29.84 19.26 -2.30
CA ARG A 271 -28.63 20.06 -2.09
C ARG A 271 -28.56 20.56 -0.65
N TYR A 272 -27.47 20.22 0.00
CA TYR A 272 -27.10 20.80 1.28
C TYR A 272 -26.18 21.99 1.03
N THR A 273 -26.56 23.17 1.51
CA THR A 273 -25.81 24.42 1.31
C THR A 273 -25.43 25.02 2.66
N TYR A 274 -24.12 25.28 2.80
CA TYR A 274 -23.59 26.09 3.88
C TYR A 274 -23.04 27.40 3.27
N ASP A 275 -23.61 28.53 3.63
CA ASP A 275 -23.32 29.85 3.04
C ASP A 275 -22.30 30.69 3.83
N GLY A 276 -21.80 30.13 4.95
CA GLY A 276 -20.79 30.80 5.78
C GLY A 276 -21.32 31.97 6.59
N THR A 277 -22.66 32.06 6.80
CA THR A 277 -23.25 33.11 7.64
C THR A 277 -23.11 32.78 9.12
N ALA A 278 -23.23 33.79 9.98
CA ALA A 278 -23.19 33.63 11.43
C ALA A 278 -24.35 32.79 12.02
N GLN A 279 -25.34 32.39 11.22
CA GLN A 279 -26.38 31.43 11.57
C GLN A 279 -26.01 29.98 11.26
N GLY A 280 -24.77 29.73 10.87
CA GLY A 280 -24.05 28.53 10.41
C GLY A 280 -24.73 27.20 10.60
N PHE A 281 -24.61 26.67 11.79
CA PHE A 281 -25.15 25.37 12.17
C PHE A 281 -26.09 25.52 13.36
N ARG A 282 -27.13 24.68 13.45
CA ARG A 282 -28.09 24.72 14.58
C ARG A 282 -27.43 24.31 15.89
N GLN A 283 -26.39 23.52 15.81
CA GLN A 283 -25.61 23.00 16.93
C GLN A 283 -24.18 22.72 16.47
N PRO A 284 -23.22 22.47 17.37
CA PRO A 284 -21.87 22.07 16.99
C PRO A 284 -21.92 20.93 16.00
N THR A 285 -21.07 21.01 14.97
CA THR A 285 -21.10 20.06 13.83
C THR A 285 -19.71 19.50 13.56
N LEU A 286 -19.65 18.21 13.37
CA LEU A 286 -18.45 17.53 12.86
C LEU A 286 -18.58 17.37 11.35
N VAL A 287 -17.67 17.94 10.58
CA VAL A 287 -17.55 17.70 9.14
C VAL A 287 -16.45 16.66 8.94
N VAL A 288 -16.83 15.50 8.41
CA VAL A 288 -15.92 14.37 8.20
C VAL A 288 -15.68 14.20 6.71
N LEU A 289 -14.51 14.62 6.25
CA LEU A 289 -14.05 14.39 4.88
C LEU A 289 -13.43 12.99 4.80
N PHE A 290 -13.92 12.14 3.91
CA PHE A 290 -13.43 10.77 3.79
C PHE A 290 -13.52 10.22 2.36
N GLU A 291 -12.65 9.24 2.06
CA GLU A 291 -12.70 8.43 0.84
C GLU A 291 -13.47 7.14 1.14
N PRO A 292 -14.63 6.89 0.49
CA PRO A 292 -15.43 5.69 0.73
C PRO A 292 -14.67 4.39 0.43
N GLU A 293 -13.81 4.41 -0.57
CA GLU A 293 -13.00 3.26 -1.00
C GLU A 293 -11.79 3.00 -0.08
N SER A 294 -11.56 3.89 0.90
CA SER A 294 -10.46 3.73 1.86
C SER A 294 -10.73 2.59 2.83
N VAL A 295 -9.69 1.82 3.12
CA VAL A 295 -9.73 0.77 4.17
C VAL A 295 -10.08 1.31 5.55
N PHE A 296 -9.90 2.61 5.78
CA PHE A 296 -10.23 3.28 7.04
C PHE A 296 -11.65 3.86 7.09
N ALA A 297 -12.41 3.81 6.00
CA ALA A 297 -13.73 4.44 5.93
C ALA A 297 -14.68 3.93 7.03
N CYS A 298 -14.86 2.61 7.14
CA CYS A 298 -15.70 2.00 8.18
C CYS A 298 -15.22 2.36 9.60
N ALA A 299 -13.90 2.23 9.84
CA ALA A 299 -13.32 2.51 11.15
C ALA A 299 -13.45 3.99 11.55
N THR A 300 -13.35 4.90 10.59
CA THR A 300 -13.57 6.33 10.78
C THR A 300 -15.03 6.61 11.16
N ILE A 301 -15.99 6.08 10.41
CA ILE A 301 -17.42 6.25 10.66
C ILE A 301 -17.79 5.74 12.05
N ASP A 302 -17.36 4.53 12.39
CA ASP A 302 -17.63 3.94 13.70
C ASP A 302 -16.93 4.71 14.84
N GLY A 303 -15.71 5.19 14.59
CA GLY A 303 -14.93 5.97 15.55
C GLY A 303 -15.61 7.30 15.86
N VAL A 304 -15.98 8.06 14.84
CA VAL A 304 -16.68 9.36 15.01
C VAL A 304 -18.04 9.16 15.68
N ARG A 305 -18.82 8.15 15.28
CA ARG A 305 -20.11 7.84 15.93
C ARG A 305 -19.96 7.52 17.41
N ARG A 306 -18.94 6.74 17.77
CA ARG A 306 -18.62 6.45 19.17
C ARG A 306 -18.18 7.68 19.94
N ALA A 307 -17.44 8.59 19.31
CA ALA A 307 -17.04 9.84 19.91
C ALA A 307 -18.25 10.75 20.18
N VAL A 308 -19.12 10.95 19.18
CA VAL A 308 -20.34 11.76 19.32
C VAL A 308 -21.25 11.23 20.42
N ALA A 309 -21.38 9.91 20.54
CA ALA A 309 -22.17 9.28 21.62
C ALA A 309 -21.61 9.54 23.04
N GLN A 310 -20.36 9.97 23.18
CA GLN A 310 -19.72 10.31 24.46
C GLN A 310 -19.78 11.82 24.78
N LEU A 311 -20.26 12.65 23.86
CA LEU A 311 -20.34 14.09 24.07
C LEU A 311 -21.45 14.42 25.08
N PRO A 312 -21.24 15.41 25.96
CA PRO A 312 -22.28 15.85 26.93
C PRO A 312 -23.37 16.71 26.31
N TYR A 313 -23.35 16.95 25.01
CA TYR A 313 -24.28 17.74 24.23
C TYR A 313 -24.57 17.10 22.89
N ASN A 314 -25.59 17.53 22.18
CA ASN A 314 -25.91 17.06 20.84
C ASN A 314 -24.98 17.74 19.81
N ALA A 315 -24.43 16.97 18.90
CA ALA A 315 -23.66 17.44 17.77
C ALA A 315 -24.17 16.78 16.48
N ASP A 316 -24.21 17.55 15.39
CA ASP A 316 -24.49 17.01 14.05
C ASP A 316 -23.23 16.48 13.39
N VAL A 317 -23.40 15.51 12.48
CA VAL A 317 -22.29 14.99 11.67
C VAL A 317 -22.62 15.15 10.18
N LEU A 318 -21.75 15.82 9.46
CA LEU A 318 -21.77 15.90 7.99
C LEU A 318 -20.72 14.94 7.43
N TRP A 319 -21.17 13.83 6.91
CA TRP A 319 -20.33 12.87 6.21
C TRP A 319 -20.06 13.37 4.79
N ALA A 320 -18.89 13.92 4.52
CA ALA A 320 -18.55 14.53 3.24
C ALA A 320 -17.63 13.61 2.44
N ALA A 321 -18.22 12.72 1.65
CA ALA A 321 -17.50 11.80 0.80
C ALA A 321 -16.86 12.52 -0.39
N VAL A 322 -15.56 12.31 -0.59
CA VAL A 322 -14.83 12.91 -1.74
C VAL A 322 -15.03 12.15 -3.05
N SER A 323 -15.78 11.06 -3.03
CA SER A 323 -16.18 10.25 -4.19
C SER A 323 -17.57 10.58 -4.70
N ASN A 324 -17.88 10.15 -5.92
CA ASN A 324 -19.20 10.19 -6.54
C ASN A 324 -19.87 8.82 -6.58
N ASP A 325 -19.20 7.77 -6.10
CA ASP A 325 -19.72 6.41 -6.07
C ASP A 325 -20.76 6.27 -4.96
N ARG A 326 -22.02 6.48 -5.36
CA ARG A 326 -23.15 6.43 -4.45
C ARG A 326 -23.38 5.06 -3.85
N ASP A 327 -23.12 4.00 -4.62
CA ASP A 327 -23.37 2.63 -4.16
C ASP A 327 -22.36 2.26 -3.04
N CYS A 328 -21.10 2.65 -3.21
CA CYS A 328 -20.09 2.49 -2.17
C CYS A 328 -20.41 3.31 -0.92
N ILE A 329 -20.87 4.56 -1.08
CA ILE A 329 -21.22 5.44 0.04
C ILE A 329 -22.44 4.92 0.77
N ASP A 330 -23.51 4.48 0.06
CA ASP A 330 -24.75 3.95 0.65
C ASP A 330 -24.49 2.65 1.42
N ALA A 331 -23.56 1.81 0.93
CA ALA A 331 -23.14 0.60 1.64
C ALA A 331 -22.46 0.90 3.00
N LEU A 332 -21.75 2.05 3.11
CA LEU A 332 -21.07 2.47 4.34
C LEU A 332 -22.00 3.23 5.31
N LEU A 333 -22.88 4.04 4.76
CA LEU A 333 -23.79 4.94 5.47
C LEU A 333 -25.25 4.70 5.06
N PRO A 334 -25.76 3.47 5.21
CA PRO A 334 -27.13 3.16 4.81
C PRO A 334 -28.12 3.86 5.75
N ALA A 335 -28.94 4.69 5.20
CA ALA A 335 -30.00 5.46 5.87
C ALA A 335 -29.55 6.65 6.74
N ASP A 336 -30.32 7.72 6.63
CA ASP A 336 -30.17 8.92 7.44
C ASP A 336 -30.43 8.58 8.91
N ARG A 337 -29.45 8.88 9.76
CA ARG A 337 -29.63 8.89 11.21
C ARG A 337 -29.91 10.31 11.67
N LEU A 338 -30.68 10.44 12.73
CA LEU A 338 -30.95 11.75 13.33
C LEU A 338 -29.64 12.44 13.70
N GLY A 339 -29.40 13.62 13.18
CA GLY A 339 -28.18 14.40 13.38
C GLY A 339 -27.02 14.01 12.41
N GLU A 340 -27.25 13.10 11.49
CA GLU A 340 -26.27 12.77 10.45
C GLU A 340 -26.81 13.17 9.06
N THR A 341 -25.94 13.73 8.21
CA THR A 341 -26.24 14.01 6.80
C THR A 341 -25.09 13.58 5.93
N THR A 342 -25.37 12.81 4.88
CA THR A 342 -24.35 12.33 3.96
C THR A 342 -24.31 13.17 2.69
N LEU A 343 -23.13 13.72 2.40
CA LEU A 343 -22.83 14.56 1.25
C LEU A 343 -21.90 13.81 0.31
N VAL A 344 -22.07 14.00 -0.99
CA VAL A 344 -21.23 13.39 -2.03
C VAL A 344 -20.49 14.47 -2.82
N SER A 345 -19.45 14.09 -3.57
CA SER A 345 -18.66 15.01 -4.41
C SER A 345 -17.89 16.09 -3.63
N ALA A 346 -17.42 15.80 -2.44
CA ALA A 346 -16.81 16.77 -1.54
C ALA A 346 -15.35 17.16 -1.88
N LYS A 347 -14.80 16.77 -3.05
CA LYS A 347 -13.41 17.14 -3.47
C LYS A 347 -13.18 18.66 -3.45
N GLY A 348 -14.16 19.44 -3.86
CA GLY A 348 -14.10 20.91 -3.82
C GLY A 348 -13.96 21.44 -2.39
N LEU A 349 -14.79 20.94 -1.47
CA LEU A 349 -14.72 21.30 -0.05
C LEU A 349 -13.39 20.89 0.58
N ALA A 350 -12.88 19.69 0.29
CA ALA A 350 -11.58 19.24 0.79
C ALA A 350 -10.45 20.17 0.34
N ARG A 351 -10.42 20.54 -0.95
CA ARG A 351 -9.46 21.52 -1.48
C ARG A 351 -9.58 22.88 -0.79
N ASP A 352 -10.80 23.38 -0.60
CA ASP A 352 -11.05 24.68 0.00
C ASP A 352 -10.73 24.69 1.51
N CYS A 353 -10.78 23.52 2.18
CA CYS A 353 -10.25 23.31 3.53
C CYS A 353 -8.73 23.11 3.55
N GLY A 354 -8.06 23.02 2.41
CA GLY A 354 -6.60 22.87 2.32
C GLY A 354 -6.10 21.45 2.60
N THR A 355 -6.91 20.41 2.32
CA THR A 355 -6.51 19.01 2.53
C THR A 355 -6.61 18.17 1.26
N ALA A 356 -5.61 17.30 1.08
CA ALA A 356 -5.63 16.18 0.14
C ALA A 356 -5.50 14.82 0.86
N LEU A 357 -5.40 14.82 2.19
CA LEU A 357 -5.30 13.64 3.04
C LEU A 357 -6.66 13.31 3.65
N PHE A 358 -6.98 12.02 3.78
CA PHE A 358 -8.24 11.54 4.34
C PHE A 358 -7.99 10.33 5.26
N PRO A 359 -8.84 10.13 6.29
CA PRO A 359 -9.94 10.97 6.68
C PRO A 359 -9.51 12.28 7.35
N VAL A 360 -10.39 13.28 7.35
CA VAL A 360 -10.25 14.49 8.16
C VAL A 360 -11.53 14.72 8.95
N VAL A 361 -11.40 14.97 10.24
CA VAL A 361 -12.51 15.36 11.12
C VAL A 361 -12.32 16.82 11.48
N ILE A 362 -13.29 17.66 11.15
CA ILE A 362 -13.30 19.11 11.41
C ILE A 362 -14.39 19.39 12.43
N ALA A 363 -14.02 19.90 13.60
CA ALA A 363 -14.97 20.35 14.60
C ALA A 363 -15.35 21.80 14.33
N VAL A 364 -16.65 22.05 14.18
CA VAL A 364 -17.18 23.37 13.84
C VAL A 364 -18.16 23.81 14.91
N GLU A 365 -17.95 25.02 15.46
CA GLU A 365 -18.89 25.64 16.37
C GLU A 365 -20.21 26.01 15.65
N SER A 366 -21.27 26.22 16.40
CA SER A 366 -22.57 26.60 15.84
C SER A 366 -22.51 27.90 15.02
N ASN A 367 -21.58 28.80 15.30
CA ASN A 367 -21.35 30.05 14.54
C ASN A 367 -20.59 29.82 13.22
N GLY A 368 -20.18 28.57 12.93
CA GLY A 368 -19.43 28.22 11.72
C GLY A 368 -17.92 28.40 11.79
N ILE A 369 -17.37 28.74 12.96
CA ILE A 369 -15.92 28.79 13.18
C ILE A 369 -15.41 27.38 13.43
N VAL A 370 -14.30 27.04 12.78
CA VAL A 370 -13.62 25.77 13.01
C VAL A 370 -12.88 25.85 14.35
N ALA A 371 -13.22 24.95 15.26
CA ALA A 371 -12.57 24.88 16.57
C ALA A 371 -11.25 24.10 16.50
N ASP A 372 -11.25 22.96 15.79
CA ASP A 372 -10.08 22.09 15.68
C ASP A 372 -10.21 21.15 14.48
N VAL A 373 -9.10 20.51 14.08
CA VAL A 373 -9.04 19.55 12.98
C VAL A 373 -8.18 18.33 13.35
N LEU A 374 -8.64 17.13 12.95
CA LEU A 374 -7.87 15.91 13.04
C LEU A 374 -7.62 15.39 11.63
N VAL A 375 -6.35 15.18 11.27
CA VAL A 375 -5.94 14.71 9.95
C VAL A 375 -5.44 13.27 10.03
N GLY A 376 -5.95 12.41 9.17
CA GLY A 376 -5.61 11.01 9.11
C GLY A 376 -6.39 10.15 10.11
N TYR A 377 -6.35 8.83 9.89
CA TYR A 377 -6.91 7.84 10.82
C TYR A 377 -5.88 7.50 11.90
N ARG A 378 -6.35 7.40 13.15
CA ARG A 378 -5.56 6.96 14.31
C ARG A 378 -6.41 6.04 15.19
N ASP A 379 -5.80 5.11 15.88
CA ASP A 379 -6.50 4.26 16.85
C ASP A 379 -7.10 5.07 18.01
N THR A 380 -6.51 6.23 18.30
CA THR A 380 -6.98 7.21 19.27
C THR A 380 -8.12 8.11 18.76
N LEU A 381 -8.61 7.91 17.53
CA LEU A 381 -9.61 8.77 16.87
C LEU A 381 -10.81 9.11 17.77
N VAL A 382 -11.31 8.14 18.53
CA VAL A 382 -12.45 8.36 19.44
C VAL A 382 -12.08 9.36 20.55
N ALA A 383 -10.95 9.13 21.21
CA ALA A 383 -10.49 9.98 22.30
C ALA A 383 -10.12 11.39 21.82
N ASP A 384 -9.44 11.47 20.66
CA ASP A 384 -9.02 12.72 20.05
C ASP A 384 -10.24 13.54 19.60
N THR A 385 -11.22 12.90 18.96
CA THR A 385 -12.48 13.56 18.56
C THR A 385 -13.27 14.06 19.77
N VAL A 386 -13.35 13.27 20.85
CA VAL A 386 -13.99 13.71 22.09
C VAL A 386 -13.25 14.91 22.68
N ALA A 387 -11.90 14.84 22.78
CA ALA A 387 -11.09 15.93 23.32
C ALA A 387 -11.24 17.22 22.49
N MET A 388 -11.23 17.13 21.16
CA MET A 388 -11.44 18.23 20.23
C MET A 388 -12.82 18.88 20.44
N CYS A 389 -13.85 18.07 20.65
CA CYS A 389 -15.22 18.55 20.84
C CYS A 389 -15.47 19.21 22.22
N PHE A 390 -14.67 18.91 23.26
CA PHE A 390 -14.80 19.60 24.55
C PHE A 390 -14.52 21.09 24.49
N VAL A 391 -13.87 21.58 23.44
CA VAL A 391 -13.59 23.00 23.21
C VAL A 391 -14.77 23.71 22.55
N LEU A 392 -15.72 22.95 21.95
CA LEU A 392 -16.91 23.51 21.30
C LEU A 392 -17.88 24.14 22.31
N LYS A 393 -18.24 25.37 22.08
CA LYS A 393 -19.20 26.11 22.89
C LYS A 393 -20.46 26.43 22.11
#